data_9b826e40057e92a0b63b8e6efe53aed4
#
_entry.id   9b826e40057e92a0b63b8e6efe53aed4
#
_cell.length_a   1.000
_cell.length_b   1.000
_cell.length_c   1.000
_cell.angle_alpha   90.00
_cell.angle_beta   90.00
_cell.angle_gamma   90.00
#
_symmetry.space_group_name_H-M   'P 1'
#
loop_
_entity.id
_entity.type
_entity.pdbx_description
1 polymer ?
#
loop_
_entity_poly.entity_id
_entity_poly.type
_entity_poly.pdbx_seq_one_letter_code
_entity_poly.pdbx_strand_id
1 'polypeptide(L)'
;MQRLFVKTPAGRQRLNVLAALNAVTREIVSVANTSYVTAHTVCDLLRELAARHVEVPITLVLDNARYQRCALVQQTAAQLQIELLFLPPYSPNLNLIERFWKFVKKKVLYGKYYATHTAFQEAILNCIAKATTAYPDELASLLTWNFQTFEAVPILGELVPGGQVPKDTPSEIEVQEVFSMTA
;
A
#
# COMPACT_ATOMS: atom_id res chain seq x y z
N MET A 1 -0.28 -12.20 44.26
CA MET A 1 -0.34 -11.69 42.87
C MET A 1 -0.14 -12.88 41.95
N GLN A 2 -1.19 -13.34 41.26
CA GLN A 2 -1.12 -14.51 40.37
C GLN A 2 -0.52 -14.04 39.03
N ARG A 3 0.60 -14.64 38.57
CA ARG A 3 1.20 -14.36 37.26
C ARG A 3 0.36 -15.07 36.18
N LEU A 4 -0.22 -14.30 35.29
CA LEU A 4 -0.92 -14.82 34.14
C LEU A 4 0.12 -15.10 33.03
N PHE A 5 0.31 -16.37 32.67
CA PHE A 5 1.17 -16.76 31.57
C PHE A 5 0.31 -16.85 30.30
N VAL A 6 0.56 -15.95 29.34
CA VAL A 6 -0.04 -16.03 28.01
C VAL A 6 0.92 -16.80 27.12
N LYS A 7 0.46 -17.93 26.57
CA LYS A 7 1.23 -18.68 25.57
C LYS A 7 1.38 -17.83 24.31
N THR A 8 2.58 -17.39 23.99
CA THR A 8 2.88 -16.84 22.67
C THR A 8 3.20 -17.99 21.72
N PRO A 9 2.62 -18.03 20.53
CA PRO A 9 3.00 -19.05 19.53
C PRO A 9 4.47 -18.87 19.19
N ALA A 10 5.31 -19.81 19.65
CA ALA A 10 6.72 -19.86 19.36
C ALA A 10 6.93 -20.49 17.97
N GLY A 11 6.73 -19.72 16.91
CA GLY A 11 6.97 -20.18 15.56
C GLY A 11 7.42 -19.02 14.68
N ARG A 12 8.48 -19.21 13.90
CA ARG A 12 8.92 -18.26 12.87
C ARG A 12 8.01 -18.37 11.64
N GLN A 13 6.71 -18.20 11.85
CA GLN A 13 5.75 -18.18 10.76
C GLN A 13 5.62 -16.76 10.26
N ARG A 14 5.54 -16.61 8.94
CA ARG A 14 5.50 -15.30 8.27
C ARG A 14 4.21 -15.20 7.45
N LEU A 15 3.60 -14.04 7.48
CA LEU A 15 2.60 -13.62 6.50
C LEU A 15 3.10 -12.33 5.86
N ASN A 16 3.22 -12.33 4.54
CA ASN A 16 3.43 -11.10 3.78
C ASN A 16 2.15 -10.81 3.01
N VAL A 17 1.73 -9.56 3.03
CA VAL A 17 0.63 -9.08 2.21
C VAL A 17 1.16 -7.90 1.40
N LEU A 18 1.07 -8.01 0.09
CA LEU A 18 1.31 -6.94 -0.85
C LEU A 18 -0.05 -6.46 -1.34
N ALA A 19 -0.31 -5.16 -1.28
CA ALA A 19 -1.60 -4.64 -1.70
C ALA A 19 -1.45 -3.34 -2.49
N ALA A 20 -2.42 -3.08 -3.35
CA ALA A 20 -2.64 -1.81 -4.00
C ALA A 20 -3.95 -1.21 -3.49
N LEU A 21 -3.93 0.09 -3.24
CA LEU A 21 -5.08 0.88 -2.80
C LEU A 21 -5.45 1.86 -3.90
N ASN A 22 -6.68 1.80 -4.37
CA ASN A 22 -7.23 2.85 -5.22
C ASN A 22 -7.54 4.08 -4.36
N ALA A 23 -6.87 5.18 -4.65
CA ALA A 23 -6.95 6.40 -3.84
C ALA A 23 -8.31 7.12 -3.96
N VAL A 24 -9.09 6.84 -5.00
CA VAL A 24 -10.41 7.43 -5.26
C VAL A 24 -11.52 6.53 -4.73
N THR A 25 -11.58 5.28 -5.21
CA THR A 25 -12.65 4.33 -4.85
C THR A 25 -12.40 3.65 -3.51
N ARG A 26 -11.15 3.70 -3.00
CA ARG A 26 -10.66 2.99 -1.81
C ARG A 26 -10.72 1.48 -1.93
N GLU A 27 -10.88 0.97 -3.13
CA GLU A 27 -10.77 -0.46 -3.40
C GLU A 27 -9.35 -0.94 -3.07
N ILE A 28 -9.26 -2.16 -2.54
CA ILE A 28 -8.00 -2.77 -2.17
C ILE A 28 -7.87 -4.10 -2.90
N VAL A 29 -6.81 -4.20 -3.69
CA VAL A 29 -6.39 -5.44 -4.33
C VAL A 29 -5.16 -5.96 -3.61
N SER A 30 -5.16 -7.22 -3.18
CA SER A 30 -4.05 -7.77 -2.40
C SER A 30 -3.69 -9.18 -2.81
N VAL A 31 -2.40 -9.48 -2.72
CA VAL A 31 -1.82 -10.83 -2.82
C VAL A 31 -1.08 -11.14 -1.53
N ALA A 32 -1.20 -12.37 -1.04
CA ALA A 32 -0.57 -12.79 0.20
C ALA A 32 0.26 -14.05 0.00
N ASN A 33 1.37 -14.15 0.73
CA ASN A 33 2.20 -15.35 0.77
C ASN A 33 2.83 -15.55 2.15
N THR A 34 3.34 -16.75 2.39
CA THR A 34 4.04 -17.12 3.64
C THR A 34 5.56 -17.24 3.45
N SER A 35 6.09 -16.85 2.28
CA SER A 35 7.51 -16.91 1.96
C SER A 35 8.15 -15.52 2.00
N TYR A 36 8.55 -14.98 0.86
CA TYR A 36 9.14 -13.65 0.71
C TYR A 36 8.39 -12.85 -0.35
N VAL A 37 8.34 -11.54 -0.17
CA VAL A 37 7.91 -10.62 -1.23
C VAL A 37 9.07 -10.50 -2.24
N THR A 38 8.77 -10.84 -3.48
CA THR A 38 9.73 -10.82 -4.59
C THR A 38 9.15 -10.06 -5.77
N ALA A 39 9.93 -9.89 -6.82
CA ALA A 39 9.46 -9.34 -8.08
C ALA A 39 8.26 -10.14 -8.66
N HIS A 40 8.23 -11.46 -8.48
CA HIS A 40 7.09 -12.28 -8.91
C HIS A 40 5.82 -11.92 -8.15
N THR A 41 5.90 -11.68 -6.84
CA THR A 41 4.74 -11.23 -6.04
C THR A 41 4.19 -9.89 -6.55
N VAL A 42 5.07 -8.97 -6.97
CA VAL A 42 4.65 -7.72 -7.61
C VAL A 42 3.96 -7.99 -8.95
N CYS A 43 4.54 -8.87 -9.78
CA CYS A 43 3.93 -9.24 -11.06
C CYS A 43 2.54 -9.89 -10.87
N ASP A 44 2.36 -10.68 -9.82
CA ASP A 44 1.06 -11.28 -9.51
C ASP A 44 0.04 -10.21 -9.13
N LEU A 45 0.44 -9.21 -8.33
CA LEU A 45 -0.42 -8.07 -8.02
C LEU A 45 -0.77 -7.25 -9.27
N LEU A 46 0.20 -6.99 -10.18
CA LEU A 46 -0.06 -6.30 -11.45
C LEU A 46 -1.09 -7.04 -12.30
N ARG A 47 -1.00 -8.38 -12.38
CA ARG A 47 -1.98 -9.20 -13.11
C ARG A 47 -3.37 -9.13 -12.49
N GLU A 48 -3.47 -9.18 -11.16
CA GLU A 48 -4.74 -9.03 -10.43
C GLU A 48 -5.37 -7.65 -10.68
N LEU A 49 -4.56 -6.59 -10.69
CA LEU A 49 -5.02 -5.24 -11.01
C LEU A 49 -5.56 -5.15 -12.43
N ALA A 50 -4.79 -5.62 -13.41
CA ALA A 50 -5.19 -5.60 -14.82
C ALA A 50 -6.46 -6.44 -15.06
N ALA A 51 -6.60 -7.58 -14.39
CA ALA A 51 -7.78 -8.45 -14.52
C ALA A 51 -9.06 -7.80 -13.98
N ARG A 52 -8.95 -6.92 -12.98
CA ARG A 52 -10.11 -6.22 -12.38
C ARG A 52 -10.48 -4.94 -13.11
N HIS A 53 -9.53 -4.28 -13.75
CA HIS A 53 -9.68 -2.95 -14.36
C HIS A 53 -9.30 -3.00 -15.84
N VAL A 54 -9.99 -3.81 -16.62
CA VAL A 54 -9.65 -4.14 -18.03
C VAL A 54 -9.67 -2.93 -18.96
N GLU A 55 -10.49 -1.92 -18.67
CA GLU A 55 -10.71 -0.77 -19.57
C GLU A 55 -10.26 0.57 -18.97
N VAL A 56 -9.63 0.54 -17.81
CA VAL A 56 -9.25 1.76 -17.07
C VAL A 56 -7.73 1.90 -17.06
N PRO A 57 -7.17 3.06 -17.45
CA PRO A 57 -5.74 3.32 -17.31
C PRO A 57 -5.33 3.24 -15.83
N ILE A 58 -4.26 2.48 -15.55
CA ILE A 58 -3.75 2.31 -14.20
C ILE A 58 -2.38 2.97 -14.10
N THR A 59 -2.24 3.93 -13.19
CA THR A 59 -0.95 4.45 -12.75
C THR A 59 -0.68 3.93 -11.33
N LEU A 60 0.34 3.10 -11.18
CA LEU A 60 0.70 2.48 -9.91
C LEU A 60 1.85 3.25 -9.25
N VAL A 61 1.58 3.82 -8.07
CA VAL A 61 2.58 4.53 -7.27
C VAL A 61 3.32 3.55 -6.36
N LEU A 62 4.65 3.59 -6.38
CA LEU A 62 5.54 2.61 -5.74
C LEU A 62 6.55 3.31 -4.82
N ASP A 63 6.90 2.67 -3.69
CA ASP A 63 7.80 3.19 -2.65
C ASP A 63 9.30 3.01 -2.95
N ASN A 64 9.68 2.63 -4.15
CA ASN A 64 11.08 2.41 -4.54
C ASN A 64 11.78 1.16 -3.99
N ALA A 65 11.09 0.16 -3.50
CA ALA A 65 11.73 -1.10 -3.11
C ALA A 65 12.49 -1.74 -4.29
N ARG A 66 13.67 -2.32 -4.03
CA ARG A 66 14.55 -2.85 -5.08
C ARG A 66 13.87 -3.87 -6.00
N TYR A 67 13.02 -4.73 -5.44
CA TYR A 67 12.29 -5.75 -6.20
C TYR A 67 11.19 -5.17 -7.10
N GLN A 68 10.75 -3.92 -6.88
CA GLN A 68 9.77 -3.23 -7.72
C GLN A 68 10.41 -2.63 -8.98
N ARG A 69 11.72 -2.32 -8.95
CA ARG A 69 12.45 -1.65 -10.04
C ARG A 69 13.11 -2.61 -11.04
N CYS A 70 12.99 -3.91 -10.85
CA CYS A 70 13.65 -4.87 -11.73
C CYS A 70 12.98 -4.95 -13.11
N ALA A 71 13.74 -5.41 -14.10
CA ALA A 71 13.28 -5.52 -15.48
C ALA A 71 12.00 -6.37 -15.62
N LEU A 72 11.87 -7.44 -14.82
CA LEU A 72 10.69 -8.31 -14.83
C LEU A 72 9.40 -7.53 -14.50
N VAL A 73 9.43 -6.69 -13.46
CA VAL A 73 8.26 -5.88 -13.06
C VAL A 73 7.93 -4.84 -14.12
N GLN A 74 8.95 -4.14 -14.64
CA GLN A 74 8.78 -3.13 -15.70
C GLN A 74 8.19 -3.73 -16.99
N GLN A 75 8.70 -4.89 -17.41
CA GLN A 75 8.19 -5.59 -18.59
C GLN A 75 6.75 -6.07 -18.37
N THR A 76 6.45 -6.63 -17.21
CA THR A 76 5.07 -7.07 -16.88
C THR A 76 4.11 -5.88 -16.86
N ALA A 77 4.49 -4.77 -16.25
CA ALA A 77 3.67 -3.56 -16.23
C ALA A 77 3.43 -3.02 -17.64
N ALA A 78 4.47 -2.96 -18.50
CA ALA A 78 4.34 -2.53 -19.88
C ALA A 78 3.40 -3.44 -20.69
N GLN A 79 3.49 -4.77 -20.52
CA GLN A 79 2.58 -5.73 -21.17
C GLN A 79 1.13 -5.56 -20.75
N LEU A 80 0.89 -5.18 -19.49
CA LEU A 80 -0.43 -4.96 -18.91
C LEU A 80 -0.91 -3.51 -19.06
N GLN A 81 -0.13 -2.64 -19.73
CA GLN A 81 -0.43 -1.22 -19.90
C GLN A 81 -0.61 -0.46 -18.57
N ILE A 82 0.13 -0.87 -17.53
CA ILE A 82 0.18 -0.23 -16.22
C ILE A 82 1.37 0.72 -16.18
N GLU A 83 1.14 1.99 -15.90
CA GLU A 83 2.18 2.97 -15.66
C GLU A 83 2.76 2.80 -14.25
N LEU A 84 4.08 2.82 -14.10
CA LEU A 84 4.76 2.76 -12.81
C LEU A 84 5.35 4.11 -12.44
N LEU A 85 4.87 4.70 -11.35
CA LEU A 85 5.37 5.94 -10.79
C LEU A 85 6.10 5.65 -9.46
N PHE A 86 7.39 5.99 -9.39
CA PHE A 86 8.18 5.77 -8.18
C PHE A 86 8.26 7.02 -7.32
N LEU A 87 7.87 6.91 -6.06
CA LEU A 87 7.99 7.99 -5.09
C LEU A 87 9.46 8.39 -4.88
N PRO A 88 9.74 9.65 -4.51
CA PRO A 88 11.07 10.05 -4.09
C PRO A 88 11.55 9.21 -2.89
N PRO A 89 12.85 8.97 -2.77
CA PRO A 89 13.41 8.30 -1.61
C PRO A 89 13.00 9.01 -0.30
N TYR A 90 12.74 8.23 0.75
CA TYR A 90 12.41 8.74 2.09
C TYR A 90 11.13 9.58 2.18
N SER A 91 10.13 9.32 1.34
CA SER A 91 8.84 10.02 1.33
C SER A 91 7.64 9.11 1.71
N PRO A 92 7.66 8.38 2.84
CA PRO A 92 6.58 7.48 3.23
C PRO A 92 5.29 8.23 3.57
N ASN A 93 5.37 9.53 3.89
CA ASN A 93 4.22 10.39 4.15
C ASN A 93 3.36 10.64 2.90
N LEU A 94 3.91 10.44 1.70
CA LEU A 94 3.19 10.57 0.42
C LEU A 94 2.47 9.28 0.02
N ASN A 95 2.62 8.20 0.79
CA ASN A 95 2.03 6.90 0.48
C ASN A 95 0.78 6.65 1.33
N LEU A 96 -0.41 6.69 0.71
CA LEU A 96 -1.69 6.50 1.41
C LEU A 96 -1.85 5.10 1.99
N ILE A 97 -1.28 4.08 1.35
CA ILE A 97 -1.42 2.70 1.83
C ILE A 97 -0.75 2.48 3.19
N GLU A 98 0.24 3.31 3.56
CA GLU A 98 0.81 3.30 4.89
C GLU A 98 -0.23 3.59 5.98
N ARG A 99 -1.16 4.50 5.68
CA ARG A 99 -2.28 4.81 6.58
C ARG A 99 -3.24 3.63 6.68
N PHE A 100 -3.48 2.96 5.55
CA PHE A 100 -4.27 1.74 5.52
C PHE A 100 -3.64 0.62 6.36
N TRP A 101 -2.32 0.42 6.28
CA TRP A 101 -1.64 -0.57 7.13
C TRP A 101 -1.70 -0.24 8.62
N LYS A 102 -1.64 1.05 8.99
CA LYS A 102 -1.86 1.48 10.39
C LYS A 102 -3.27 1.13 10.85
N PHE A 103 -4.28 1.32 9.99
CA PHE A 103 -5.65 0.92 10.26
C PHE A 103 -5.77 -0.59 10.47
N VAL A 104 -5.25 -1.41 9.55
CA VAL A 104 -5.28 -2.88 9.69
C VAL A 104 -4.61 -3.31 10.99
N LYS A 105 -3.42 -2.79 11.31
CA LYS A 105 -2.73 -3.09 12.56
C LYS A 105 -3.56 -2.72 13.79
N LYS A 106 -4.21 -1.56 13.77
CA LYS A 106 -5.11 -1.13 14.86
C LYS A 106 -6.29 -2.07 15.03
N LYS A 107 -6.91 -2.52 13.95
CA LYS A 107 -8.09 -3.40 13.98
C LYS A 107 -7.78 -4.84 14.37
N VAL A 108 -6.63 -5.35 13.97
CA VAL A 108 -6.34 -6.79 14.02
C VAL A 108 -5.21 -7.15 14.99
N LEU A 109 -4.24 -6.26 15.22
CA LEU A 109 -3.07 -6.59 16.04
C LEU A 109 -3.12 -5.99 17.45
N TYR A 110 -3.50 -4.73 17.58
CA TYR A 110 -3.37 -4.05 18.88
C TYR A 110 -4.36 -4.62 19.90
N GLY A 111 -3.82 -5.16 21.01
CA GLY A 111 -4.58 -5.73 22.10
C GLY A 111 -5.31 -7.04 21.73
N LYS A 112 -4.97 -7.69 20.63
CA LYS A 112 -5.54 -8.94 20.17
C LYS A 112 -4.56 -10.10 20.40
N TYR A 113 -5.11 -11.24 20.81
CA TYR A 113 -4.37 -12.50 20.93
C TYR A 113 -4.97 -13.53 19.97
N TYR A 114 -4.13 -14.24 19.28
CA TYR A 114 -4.51 -15.33 18.39
C TYR A 114 -3.86 -16.62 18.85
N ALA A 115 -4.67 -17.66 19.06
CA ALA A 115 -4.18 -18.95 19.56
C ALA A 115 -3.33 -19.69 18.51
N THR A 116 -3.57 -19.43 17.21
CA THR A 116 -2.85 -20.05 16.09
C THR A 116 -2.47 -19.00 15.06
N HIS A 117 -1.41 -19.29 14.30
CA HIS A 117 -0.98 -18.45 13.19
C HIS A 117 -2.04 -18.38 12.07
N THR A 118 -2.77 -19.47 11.85
CA THR A 118 -3.88 -19.50 10.88
C THR A 118 -4.97 -18.50 11.24
N ALA A 119 -5.43 -18.49 12.51
CA ALA A 119 -6.42 -17.53 12.99
C ALA A 119 -5.94 -16.08 12.86
N PHE A 120 -4.64 -15.84 13.07
CA PHE A 120 -4.00 -14.54 12.87
C PHE A 120 -4.01 -14.13 11.39
N GLN A 121 -3.61 -15.03 10.48
CA GLN A 121 -3.64 -14.78 9.03
C GLN A 121 -5.06 -14.49 8.54
N GLU A 122 -6.02 -15.31 8.93
CA GLU A 122 -7.44 -15.14 8.57
C GLU A 122 -7.99 -13.80 9.06
N ALA A 123 -7.64 -13.37 10.27
CA ALA A 123 -8.08 -12.09 10.82
C ALA A 123 -7.55 -10.92 9.98
N ILE A 124 -6.28 -10.95 9.54
CA ILE A 124 -5.69 -9.92 8.68
C ILE A 124 -6.37 -9.90 7.32
N LEU A 125 -6.45 -11.06 6.64
CA LEU A 125 -7.02 -11.16 5.30
C LEU A 125 -8.51 -10.78 5.28
N ASN A 126 -9.28 -11.21 6.29
CA ASN A 126 -10.67 -10.80 6.45
C ASN A 126 -10.83 -9.30 6.71
N CYS A 127 -9.93 -8.70 7.51
CA CYS A 127 -9.95 -7.26 7.74
C CYS A 127 -9.71 -6.49 6.43
N ILE A 128 -8.73 -6.91 5.63
CA ILE A 128 -8.42 -6.30 4.33
C ILE A 128 -9.61 -6.46 3.37
N ALA A 129 -10.13 -7.68 3.22
CA ALA A 129 -11.22 -7.98 2.29
C ALA A 129 -12.53 -7.23 2.62
N LYS A 130 -12.77 -6.97 3.91
CA LYS A 130 -14.00 -6.29 4.38
C LYS A 130 -13.78 -4.81 4.70
N ALA A 131 -12.59 -4.27 4.51
CA ALA A 131 -12.24 -2.92 4.95
C ALA A 131 -13.19 -1.86 4.38
N THR A 132 -13.43 -1.90 3.08
CA THR A 132 -14.30 -0.94 2.37
C THR A 132 -15.78 -1.07 2.73
N THR A 133 -16.24 -2.27 3.04
CA THR A 133 -17.66 -2.54 3.35
C THR A 133 -17.97 -2.39 4.83
N ALA A 134 -17.05 -2.81 5.71
CA ALA A 134 -17.27 -2.78 7.17
C ALA A 134 -16.88 -1.45 7.82
N TYR A 135 -15.98 -0.66 7.18
CA TYR A 135 -15.43 0.58 7.77
C TYR A 135 -15.33 1.74 6.76
N PRO A 136 -16.40 2.01 5.97
CA PRO A 136 -16.33 3.00 4.89
C PRO A 136 -16.01 4.42 5.39
N ASP A 137 -16.65 4.86 6.47
CA ASP A 137 -16.47 6.20 7.03
C ASP A 137 -15.08 6.38 7.66
N GLU A 138 -14.59 5.36 8.36
CA GLU A 138 -13.25 5.38 8.97
C GLU A 138 -12.17 5.45 7.88
N LEU A 139 -12.32 4.67 6.81
CA LEU A 139 -11.42 4.73 5.66
C LEU A 139 -11.52 6.06 4.92
N ALA A 140 -12.72 6.61 4.76
CA ALA A 140 -12.92 7.92 4.15
C ALA A 140 -12.17 9.03 4.89
N SER A 141 -12.22 9.00 6.22
CA SER A 141 -11.50 9.95 7.07
C SER A 141 -9.98 9.75 7.06
N LEU A 142 -9.52 8.50 6.97
CA LEU A 142 -8.11 8.15 7.06
C LEU A 142 -7.36 8.37 5.73
N LEU A 143 -8.00 8.02 4.63
CA LEU A 143 -7.42 8.04 3.29
C LEU A 143 -7.76 9.36 2.57
N THR A 144 -7.45 10.45 3.21
CA THR A 144 -7.59 11.80 2.64
C THR A 144 -6.32 12.22 1.93
N TRP A 145 -6.44 13.04 0.88
CA TRP A 145 -5.32 13.59 0.11
C TRP A 145 -4.51 14.65 0.87
N ASN A 146 -4.74 14.82 2.16
CA ASN A 146 -3.99 15.76 3.00
C ASN A 146 -2.58 15.23 3.28
N PHE A 147 -1.69 15.45 2.34
CA PHE A 147 -0.25 15.19 2.50
C PHE A 147 0.42 16.39 3.17
N GLN A 148 1.37 16.11 4.06
CA GLN A 148 2.27 17.15 4.55
C GLN A 148 3.24 17.52 3.42
N THR A 149 3.03 18.66 2.81
CA THR A 149 4.00 19.28 1.90
C THR A 149 4.92 20.15 2.73
N PHE A 150 6.21 19.90 2.67
CA PHE A 150 7.21 20.81 3.21
C PHE A 150 7.51 21.83 2.10
N GLU A 151 7.21 23.10 2.33
CA GLU A 151 7.73 24.17 1.46
C GLU A 151 9.26 24.04 1.50
N ALA A 152 9.89 23.97 0.32
CA ALA A 152 11.33 23.98 0.23
C ALA A 152 11.82 25.27 0.90
N VAL A 153 12.54 25.13 2.02
CA VAL A 153 13.25 26.25 2.62
C VAL A 153 14.23 26.74 1.56
N PRO A 154 14.13 27.99 1.07
CA PRO A 154 15.06 28.47 0.07
C PRO A 154 16.45 28.44 0.66
N ILE A 155 17.30 27.54 0.11
CA ILE A 155 18.73 27.58 0.38
C ILE A 155 19.19 28.92 -0.20
N LEU A 156 19.65 29.81 0.66
CA LEU A 156 20.18 31.12 0.28
C LEU A 156 21.24 30.92 -0.81
N GLY A 157 20.89 31.15 -2.07
CA GLY A 157 21.89 31.12 -3.13
C GLY A 157 21.43 30.93 -4.57
N GLU A 158 20.20 30.53 -4.88
CA GLU A 158 19.78 30.45 -6.29
C GLU A 158 18.35 30.95 -6.51
N LEU A 159 18.25 32.12 -7.12
CA LEU A 159 17.03 32.67 -7.72
C LEU A 159 16.70 31.88 -9.00
N VAL A 160 15.70 31.02 -8.96
CA VAL A 160 15.09 30.46 -10.16
C VAL A 160 13.78 31.22 -10.43
N PRO A 161 13.61 31.85 -11.64
CA PRO A 161 12.40 32.60 -11.93
C PRO A 161 11.18 31.71 -12.07
N GLY A 162 10.09 32.19 -11.48
CA GLY A 162 8.73 31.69 -11.46
C GLY A 162 8.27 30.72 -12.54
N GLY A 163 8.06 29.47 -12.13
CA GLY A 163 7.25 28.52 -12.84
C GLY A 163 5.85 28.49 -12.23
N GLN A 164 4.84 28.93 -12.97
CA GLN A 164 3.44 28.76 -12.63
C GLN A 164 3.11 27.26 -12.58
N VAL A 165 2.55 26.83 -11.45
CA VAL A 165 1.95 25.50 -11.32
C VAL A 165 0.74 25.44 -12.27
N PRO A 166 0.67 24.48 -13.20
CA PRO A 166 -0.52 24.31 -14.04
C PRO A 166 -1.72 23.94 -13.17
N LYS A 167 -2.79 24.71 -13.28
CA LYS A 167 -4.09 24.43 -12.70
C LYS A 167 -4.91 23.54 -13.65
N ASP A 168 -4.37 22.45 -14.07
CA ASP A 168 -5.17 21.45 -14.77
C ASP A 168 -5.22 20.21 -13.88
N THR A 169 -6.40 20.05 -13.25
CA THR A 169 -6.78 18.79 -12.60
C THR A 169 -7.00 17.78 -13.73
N PRO A 170 -6.16 16.76 -13.89
CA PRO A 170 -6.46 15.72 -14.84
C PRO A 170 -7.67 14.94 -14.31
N SER A 171 -8.78 15.02 -15.00
CA SER A 171 -9.86 14.06 -14.90
C SER A 171 -9.28 12.70 -15.31
N GLU A 172 -9.38 11.70 -14.41
CA GLU A 172 -9.16 10.29 -14.67
C GLU A 172 -7.72 9.76 -14.63
N ILE A 173 -7.00 10.02 -13.55
CA ILE A 173 -5.84 9.19 -13.20
C ILE A 173 -6.21 8.41 -11.94
N GLU A 174 -6.47 7.13 -12.10
CA GLU A 174 -6.63 6.21 -10.97
C GLU A 174 -5.25 5.88 -10.40
N VAL A 175 -4.86 6.57 -9.33
CA VAL A 175 -3.57 6.36 -8.66
C VAL A 175 -3.70 5.21 -7.67
N GLN A 176 -2.95 4.14 -7.87
CA GLN A 176 -2.90 2.99 -6.97
C GLN A 176 -1.52 2.85 -6.35
N GLU A 177 -1.49 2.54 -5.07
CA GLU A 177 -0.25 2.46 -4.28
C GLU A 177 0.01 1.02 -3.81
N VAL A 178 1.27 0.59 -3.86
CA VAL A 178 1.69 -0.75 -3.45
C VAL A 178 2.62 -0.71 -2.25
N PHE A 179 2.29 -1.49 -1.24
CA PHE A 179 3.14 -1.67 -0.07
C PHE A 179 3.13 -3.13 0.42
N SER A 180 4.20 -3.53 1.09
CA SER A 180 4.32 -4.86 1.72
C SER A 180 4.23 -4.75 3.23
N MET A 181 3.35 -5.53 3.86
CA MET A 181 3.32 -5.73 5.30
C MET A 181 3.88 -7.11 5.63
N THR A 182 4.93 -7.15 6.46
CA THR A 182 5.43 -8.39 7.10
C THR A 182 4.98 -8.38 8.56
N ALA A 183 4.33 -9.44 8.99
CA ALA A 183 3.85 -9.64 10.35
C ALA A 183 4.59 -10.79 11.03
#